data_b7a98aee1fd5ce5ce5571f576c02b936
#
_entry.id   b7a98aee1fd5ce5ce5571f576c02b936
#
_cell.length_a   1.000
_cell.length_b   1.000
_cell.length_c   1.000
_cell.angle_alpha   90.00
_cell.angle_beta   90.00
_cell.angle_gamma   90.00
#
_symmetry.space_group_name_H-M   'P 1'
#
loop_
_entity.id
_entity.type
_entity.pdbx_description
1 polymer ?
#
loop_
_entity_poly.entity_id
_entity_poly.type
_entity_poly.pdbx_seq_one_letter_code
_entity_poly.pdbx_strand_id
1 'polypeptide(L)'
;PDWSRGLGDVYKRQIIGIDLGTTNSCVAIMDGKNPKVIENVEGARTTPSMVAFADNNEKLVGQAAKRQAVTNPEKTLFAIKRLIGRTMNDSTVQKDVETLPYKIVPGDNKDAWVGIDDEKYSPSQISAMILQKMKETAEKYLGNPVKEAVITVPAYFNDAQRQATKDAGKIAGLDVKLSLIHI
;
A
#
# COMPACT_ATOMS: atom_id res chain seq x y z
N PRO A 1 -39.76 -23.18 -12.42
CA PRO A 1 -38.41 -23.43 -11.99
C PRO A 1 -37.64 -22.14 -12.00
N ASP A 2 -37.18 -21.77 -10.83
CA ASP A 2 -36.53 -20.50 -10.55
C ASP A 2 -35.04 -20.59 -10.95
N TRP A 3 -34.77 -20.39 -12.21
CA TRP A 3 -33.39 -20.30 -12.68
C TRP A 3 -32.77 -18.89 -12.52
N SER A 4 -33.49 -17.99 -11.89
CA SER A 4 -32.93 -16.69 -11.51
C SER A 4 -31.99 -16.75 -10.30
N ARG A 5 -32.03 -17.85 -9.52
CA ARG A 5 -31.13 -18.08 -8.36
C ARG A 5 -29.75 -18.59 -8.70
N GLY A 6 -29.48 -19.00 -9.93
CA GLY A 6 -28.16 -19.51 -10.35
C GLY A 6 -27.25 -18.49 -11.02
N LEU A 7 -27.74 -17.31 -11.39
CA LEU A 7 -26.98 -16.30 -12.11
C LEU A 7 -26.36 -15.22 -11.19
N GLY A 8 -26.75 -15.18 -9.91
CA GLY A 8 -26.20 -14.20 -8.95
C GLY A 8 -24.86 -14.58 -8.34
N ASP A 9 -24.47 -15.86 -8.42
CA ASP A 9 -23.27 -16.39 -7.74
C ASP A 9 -22.06 -16.62 -8.67
N VAL A 10 -22.18 -16.26 -9.93
CA VAL A 10 -21.09 -16.35 -10.93
C VAL A 10 -20.47 -14.98 -11.18
N TYR A 11 -20.60 -14.03 -10.28
CA TYR A 11 -19.64 -12.92 -10.27
C TYR A 11 -18.32 -13.50 -9.78
N LYS A 12 -17.49 -13.86 -10.75
CA LYS A 12 -16.11 -14.30 -10.59
C LYS A 12 -15.48 -13.48 -9.47
N ARG A 13 -15.02 -14.14 -8.42
CA ARG A 13 -14.13 -13.53 -7.41
C ARG A 13 -13.09 -12.73 -8.16
N GLN A 14 -13.22 -11.41 -8.14
CA GLN A 14 -12.29 -10.56 -8.84
C GLN A 14 -11.07 -10.38 -7.96
N ILE A 15 -9.97 -11.01 -8.36
CA ILE A 15 -8.68 -10.86 -7.71
C ILE A 15 -7.94 -9.75 -8.45
N ILE A 16 -7.45 -8.77 -7.71
CA ILE A 16 -6.60 -7.70 -8.26
C ILE A 16 -5.12 -8.02 -8.01
N GLY A 17 -4.27 -7.55 -8.90
CA GLY A 17 -2.82 -7.54 -8.71
C GLY A 17 -2.37 -6.16 -8.27
N ILE A 18 -1.56 -6.09 -7.22
CA ILE A 18 -0.98 -4.83 -6.75
C ILE A 18 0.55 -4.97 -6.72
N ASP A 19 1.22 -4.07 -7.39
CA ASP A 19 2.64 -3.82 -7.16
C ASP A 19 2.78 -2.65 -6.19
N LEU A 20 3.10 -2.96 -4.94
CA LEU A 20 3.38 -1.98 -3.90
C LEU A 20 4.86 -1.60 -3.96
N GLY A 21 5.19 -0.64 -4.82
CA GLY A 21 6.57 -0.20 -5.02
C GLY A 21 7.06 0.78 -3.96
N THR A 22 8.37 0.95 -3.85
CA THR A 22 9.00 1.91 -2.95
C THR A 22 8.65 3.36 -3.32
N THR A 23 8.61 3.65 -4.61
CA THR A 23 8.35 4.99 -5.16
C THR A 23 6.95 5.14 -5.71
N ASN A 24 6.52 4.17 -6.51
CA ASN A 24 5.21 4.15 -7.15
C ASN A 24 4.56 2.78 -6.99
N SER A 25 3.25 2.78 -6.92
CA SER A 25 2.42 1.58 -6.89
C SER A 25 1.49 1.54 -8.09
N CYS A 26 1.09 0.35 -8.50
CA CYS A 26 0.07 0.18 -9.54
C CYS A 26 -0.88 -0.96 -9.20
N VAL A 27 -2.04 -0.95 -9.81
CA VAL A 27 -3.04 -2.00 -9.69
C VAL A 27 -3.45 -2.51 -11.07
N ALA A 28 -3.62 -3.81 -11.17
CA ALA A 28 -4.02 -4.48 -12.41
C ALA A 28 -5.14 -5.48 -12.14
N ILE A 29 -5.90 -5.76 -13.19
CA ILE A 29 -6.93 -6.80 -13.22
C ILE A 29 -6.65 -7.75 -14.38
N MET A 30 -7.31 -8.90 -14.36
CA MET A 30 -7.38 -9.77 -15.53
C MET A 30 -8.56 -9.35 -16.40
N ASP A 31 -8.28 -8.93 -17.63
CA ASP A 31 -9.26 -8.70 -18.69
C ASP A 31 -9.22 -9.90 -19.64
N GLY A 32 -10.11 -10.85 -19.40
CA GLY A 32 -10.04 -12.16 -20.04
C GLY A 32 -8.77 -12.91 -19.61
N LYS A 33 -7.85 -13.15 -20.54
CA LYS A 33 -6.56 -13.82 -20.30
C LYS A 33 -5.37 -12.86 -20.15
N ASN A 34 -5.59 -11.56 -20.34
CA ASN A 34 -4.53 -10.56 -20.34
C ASN A 34 -4.57 -9.69 -19.09
N PRO A 35 -3.43 -9.42 -18.45
CA PRO A 35 -3.36 -8.44 -17.37
C PRO A 35 -3.52 -7.02 -17.95
N LYS A 36 -4.33 -6.21 -17.26
CA LYS A 36 -4.57 -4.81 -17.60
C LYS A 36 -4.30 -3.94 -16.39
N VAL A 37 -3.35 -3.02 -16.51
CA VAL A 37 -3.10 -2.00 -15.50
C VAL A 37 -4.21 -0.95 -15.56
N ILE A 38 -4.76 -0.60 -14.41
CA ILE A 38 -5.86 0.35 -14.28
C ILE A 38 -5.29 1.76 -14.09
N GLU A 39 -5.85 2.72 -14.79
CA GLU A 39 -5.56 4.13 -14.57
C GLU A 39 -6.26 4.64 -13.30
N ASN A 40 -5.55 5.47 -12.55
CA ASN A 40 -6.09 6.14 -11.38
C ASN A 40 -6.99 7.33 -11.78
N VAL A 41 -7.53 8.05 -10.80
CA VAL A 41 -8.41 9.20 -11.02
C VAL A 41 -7.74 10.36 -11.75
N GLU A 42 -6.42 10.42 -11.74
CA GLU A 42 -5.61 11.40 -12.47
C GLU A 42 -5.25 10.94 -13.91
N GLY A 43 -5.74 9.77 -14.34
CA GLY A 43 -5.42 9.19 -15.64
C GLY A 43 -4.03 8.57 -15.74
N ALA A 44 -3.35 8.37 -14.62
CA ALA A 44 -2.02 7.75 -14.57
C ALA A 44 -2.11 6.26 -14.22
N ARG A 45 -1.22 5.45 -14.81
CA ARG A 45 -1.14 4.00 -14.53
C ARG A 45 -0.39 3.67 -13.25
N THR A 46 0.31 4.64 -12.70
CA THR A 46 1.01 4.51 -11.42
C THR A 46 0.56 5.59 -10.46
N THR A 47 0.57 5.25 -9.17
CA THR A 47 0.24 6.16 -8.08
C THR A 47 1.47 6.30 -7.19
N PRO A 48 1.92 7.50 -6.82
CA PRO A 48 3.01 7.67 -5.88
C PRO A 48 2.75 6.91 -4.57
N SER A 49 3.73 6.13 -4.11
CA SER A 49 3.67 5.43 -2.82
C SER A 49 3.94 6.41 -1.67
N MET A 50 3.10 7.43 -1.55
CA MET A 50 3.24 8.54 -0.61
C MET A 50 1.95 8.76 0.16
N VAL A 51 2.11 9.11 1.44
CA VAL A 51 1.02 9.46 2.35
C VAL A 51 1.39 10.77 3.06
N ALA A 52 0.49 11.73 3.08
CA ALA A 52 0.69 12.98 3.82
C ALA A 52 -0.44 13.19 4.84
N PHE A 53 -0.07 13.76 5.98
CA PHE A 53 -0.99 14.17 7.04
C PHE A 53 -1.12 15.69 6.99
N ALA A 54 -2.28 16.18 6.58
CA ALA A 54 -2.58 17.60 6.53
C ALA A 54 -2.97 18.13 7.92
N ASP A 55 -2.90 19.45 8.11
CA ASP A 55 -3.17 20.10 9.40
C ASP A 55 -4.60 19.90 9.94
N ASN A 56 -5.56 19.59 9.07
CA ASN A 56 -6.93 19.25 9.42
C ASN A 56 -7.14 17.75 9.76
N ASN A 57 -6.07 17.00 10.03
CA ASN A 57 -6.06 15.55 10.20
C ASN A 57 -6.51 14.74 8.96
N GLU A 58 -6.61 15.38 7.81
CA GLU A 58 -6.87 14.69 6.56
C GLU A 58 -5.65 13.89 6.11
N LYS A 59 -5.90 12.67 5.67
CA LYS A 59 -4.86 11.78 5.13
C LYS A 59 -4.92 11.80 3.61
N LEU A 60 -3.86 12.27 2.99
CA LEU A 60 -3.72 12.34 1.55
C LEU A 60 -2.84 11.18 1.07
N VAL A 61 -3.20 10.56 -0.04
CA VAL A 61 -2.47 9.42 -0.60
C VAL A 61 -2.19 9.64 -2.09
N GLY A 62 -1.02 9.24 -2.53
CA GLY A 62 -0.63 9.30 -3.93
C GLY A 62 -0.23 10.70 -4.39
N GLN A 63 -0.76 11.16 -5.52
CA GLN A 63 -0.38 12.43 -6.13
C GLN A 63 -0.72 13.63 -5.24
N ALA A 64 -1.81 13.58 -4.49
CA ALA A 64 -2.17 14.63 -3.53
C ALA A 64 -1.12 14.77 -2.41
N ALA A 65 -0.64 13.64 -1.85
CA ALA A 65 0.45 13.63 -0.89
C ALA A 65 1.75 14.17 -1.51
N LYS A 66 2.08 13.76 -2.72
CA LYS A 66 3.29 14.20 -3.41
C LYS A 66 3.32 15.71 -3.62
N ARG A 67 2.19 16.33 -3.91
CA ARG A 67 2.09 17.79 -4.07
C ARG A 67 2.42 18.57 -2.82
N GLN A 68 2.21 18.00 -1.65
CA GLN A 68 2.53 18.61 -0.35
C GLN A 68 3.97 18.37 0.13
N ALA A 69 4.74 17.50 -0.52
CA ALA A 69 6.05 17.08 -0.04
C ALA A 69 7.02 18.25 0.20
N VAL A 70 6.94 19.31 -0.60
CA VAL A 70 7.80 20.50 -0.48
C VAL A 70 7.37 21.38 0.68
N THR A 71 6.06 21.57 0.88
CA THR A 71 5.52 22.50 1.89
C THR A 71 5.28 21.82 3.25
N ASN A 72 5.18 20.49 3.27
CA ASN A 72 4.91 19.69 4.47
C ASN A 72 5.80 18.43 4.52
N PRO A 73 7.13 18.58 4.49
CA PRO A 73 8.05 17.45 4.38
C PRO A 73 8.05 16.53 5.61
N GLU A 74 7.88 17.08 6.81
CA GLU A 74 7.91 16.31 8.05
C GLU A 74 6.70 15.38 8.23
N LYS A 75 5.58 15.70 7.59
CA LYS A 75 4.33 14.91 7.63
C LYS A 75 4.00 14.25 6.30
N THR A 76 4.94 14.23 5.35
CA THR A 76 4.79 13.55 4.07
C THR A 76 5.72 12.35 4.01
N LEU A 77 5.13 11.18 4.06
CA LEU A 77 5.82 9.90 4.14
C LEU A 77 6.02 9.31 2.75
N PHE A 78 7.22 8.86 2.47
CA PHE A 78 7.60 8.15 1.24
C PHE A 78 8.64 7.07 1.56
N ALA A 79 8.90 6.18 0.63
CA ALA A 79 9.84 5.07 0.79
C ALA A 79 9.56 4.16 2.01
N ILE A 80 8.31 4.10 2.46
CA ILE A 80 7.89 3.32 3.64
C ILE A 80 8.21 1.83 3.49
N LYS A 81 8.24 1.31 2.27
CA LYS A 81 8.63 -0.08 1.99
C LYS A 81 10.03 -0.42 2.54
N ARG A 82 10.91 0.56 2.70
CA ARG A 82 12.25 0.39 3.29
C ARG A 82 12.22 0.12 4.79
N LEU A 83 11.16 0.51 5.47
CA LEU A 83 10.98 0.34 6.92
C LEU A 83 10.16 -0.91 7.26
N ILE A 84 9.40 -1.45 6.30
CA ILE A 84 8.46 -2.55 6.54
C ILE A 84 9.18 -3.78 7.07
N GLY A 85 8.71 -4.33 8.19
CA GLY A 85 9.28 -5.52 8.82
C GLY A 85 10.71 -5.36 9.35
N ARG A 86 11.19 -4.13 9.55
CA ARG A 86 12.54 -3.82 10.08
C ARG A 86 12.48 -3.26 11.48
N THR A 87 13.59 -3.44 12.21
CA THR A 87 13.77 -2.88 13.55
C THR A 87 14.61 -1.60 13.52
N MET A 88 14.56 -0.83 14.60
CA MET A 88 15.38 0.39 14.75
C MET A 88 16.89 0.12 14.66
N ASN A 89 17.35 -1.08 15.01
CA ASN A 89 18.76 -1.43 14.97
C ASN A 89 19.27 -1.83 13.57
N ASP A 90 18.39 -1.93 12.58
CA ASP A 90 18.78 -2.23 11.21
C ASP A 90 19.62 -1.09 10.63
N SER A 91 20.74 -1.41 9.99
CA SER A 91 21.67 -0.42 9.43
C SER A 91 21.04 0.44 8.34
N THR A 92 20.10 -0.10 7.59
CA THR A 92 19.34 0.66 6.59
C THR A 92 18.43 1.68 7.27
N VAL A 93 17.76 1.28 8.36
CA VAL A 93 16.88 2.17 9.14
C VAL A 93 17.70 3.29 9.78
N GLN A 94 18.87 3.00 10.32
CA GLN A 94 19.73 4.03 10.93
C GLN A 94 20.17 5.11 9.92
N LYS A 95 20.47 4.72 8.68
CA LYS A 95 20.75 5.68 7.61
C LYS A 95 19.52 6.50 7.24
N ASP A 96 18.36 5.87 7.20
CA ASP A 96 17.11 6.56 6.88
C ASP A 96 16.71 7.56 7.98
N VAL A 97 16.98 7.28 9.26
CA VAL A 97 16.79 8.22 10.38
C VAL A 97 17.58 9.52 10.17
N GLU A 98 18.76 9.44 9.60
CA GLU A 98 19.62 10.61 9.36
C GLU A 98 19.26 11.41 8.09
N THR A 99 18.62 10.75 7.12
CA THR A 99 18.45 11.31 5.77
C THR A 99 17.01 11.67 5.41
N LEU A 100 16.03 11.05 6.04
CA LEU A 100 14.61 11.31 5.73
C LEU A 100 14.08 12.52 6.50
N PRO A 101 13.21 13.34 5.88
CA PRO A 101 12.68 14.54 6.51
C PRO A 101 11.66 14.29 7.61
N TYR A 102 11.05 13.10 7.63
CA TYR A 102 10.08 12.70 8.65
C TYR A 102 10.73 11.85 9.75
N LYS A 103 10.09 11.79 10.90
CA LYS A 103 10.63 11.08 12.07
C LYS A 103 10.42 9.57 11.97
N ILE A 104 11.49 8.81 12.19
CA ILE A 104 11.44 7.36 12.45
C ILE A 104 11.62 7.16 13.94
N VAL A 105 10.72 6.43 14.56
CA VAL A 105 10.65 6.26 16.02
C VAL A 105 10.50 4.78 16.37
N PRO A 106 10.92 4.36 17.56
CA PRO A 106 10.67 2.99 18.00
C PRO A 106 9.19 2.76 18.25
N GLY A 107 8.66 1.75 17.59
CA GLY A 107 7.34 1.19 17.86
C GLY A 107 7.41 0.06 18.87
N ASP A 108 6.35 -0.76 18.90
CA ASP A 108 6.32 -1.97 19.68
C ASP A 108 7.44 -2.92 19.24
N ASN A 109 8.01 -3.68 20.21
CA ASN A 109 9.12 -4.61 19.95
C ASN A 109 10.37 -3.98 19.29
N LYS A 110 10.56 -2.66 19.40
CA LYS A 110 11.66 -1.91 18.76
C LYS A 110 11.60 -1.90 17.23
N ASP A 111 10.46 -2.15 16.65
CA ASP A 111 10.25 -2.01 15.22
C ASP A 111 10.39 -0.56 14.78
N ALA A 112 10.80 -0.33 13.53
CA ALA A 112 10.91 1.00 12.95
C ALA A 112 9.53 1.51 12.55
N TRP A 113 8.99 2.46 13.31
CA TRP A 113 7.72 3.13 13.04
C TRP A 113 7.96 4.58 12.62
N VAL A 114 6.93 5.26 12.17
CA VAL A 114 6.99 6.69 11.85
C VAL A 114 6.21 7.50 12.87
N GLY A 115 6.74 8.66 13.25
CA GLY A 115 6.11 9.60 14.16
C GLY A 115 5.49 10.77 13.40
N ILE A 116 4.22 11.05 13.66
CA ILE A 116 3.49 12.21 13.14
C ILE A 116 2.85 12.90 14.33
N ASP A 117 3.29 14.11 14.62
CA ASP A 117 2.91 14.84 15.84
C ASP A 117 3.12 13.96 17.10
N ASP A 118 2.08 13.71 17.88
CA ASP A 118 2.14 12.88 19.07
C ASP A 118 1.74 11.40 18.82
N GLU A 119 1.46 11.04 17.56
CA GLU A 119 1.04 9.70 17.17
C GLU A 119 2.16 8.92 16.49
N LYS A 120 2.07 7.59 16.58
CA LYS A 120 2.99 6.67 15.92
C LYS A 120 2.22 5.75 14.99
N TYR A 121 2.79 5.51 13.82
CA TYR A 121 2.23 4.61 12.82
C TYR A 121 3.23 3.54 12.42
N SER A 122 2.78 2.29 12.35
CA SER A 122 3.61 1.23 11.78
C SER A 122 3.72 1.39 10.25
N PRO A 123 4.81 0.91 9.64
CA PRO A 123 4.92 0.87 8.18
C PRO A 123 3.77 0.10 7.51
N SER A 124 3.23 -0.93 8.18
CA SER A 124 2.04 -1.67 7.70
C SER A 124 0.80 -0.80 7.67
N GLN A 125 0.57 0.06 8.66
CA GLN A 125 -0.55 0.99 8.67
C GLN A 125 -0.45 2.03 7.54
N ILE A 126 0.73 2.56 7.30
CA ILE A 126 0.96 3.52 6.20
C ILE A 126 0.83 2.83 4.84
N SER A 127 1.40 1.64 4.69
CA SER A 127 1.25 0.84 3.47
C SER A 127 -0.20 0.47 3.19
N ALA A 128 -0.99 0.21 4.24
CA ALA A 128 -2.42 -0.06 4.11
C ALA A 128 -3.19 1.11 3.50
N MET A 129 -2.80 2.36 3.77
CA MET A 129 -3.43 3.53 3.15
C MET A 129 -3.19 3.56 1.64
N ILE A 130 -1.98 3.17 1.20
CA ILE A 130 -1.65 3.06 -0.23
C ILE A 130 -2.43 1.90 -0.86
N LEU A 131 -2.47 0.74 -0.20
CA LEU A 131 -3.24 -0.42 -0.68
C LEU A 131 -4.74 -0.13 -0.77
N GLN A 132 -5.29 0.62 0.18
CA GLN A 132 -6.68 1.06 0.14
C GLN A 132 -6.95 1.96 -1.07
N LYS A 133 -6.03 2.86 -1.40
CA LYS A 133 -6.13 3.69 -2.62
C LYS A 133 -6.11 2.83 -3.89
N MET A 134 -5.28 1.78 -3.93
CA MET A 134 -5.24 0.84 -5.06
C MET A 134 -6.56 0.04 -5.15
N LYS A 135 -7.07 -0.42 -4.02
CA LYS A 135 -8.36 -1.10 -3.92
C LYS A 135 -9.50 -0.23 -4.45
N GLU A 136 -9.59 1.01 -3.98
CA GLU A 136 -10.62 1.97 -4.41
C GLU A 136 -10.53 2.25 -5.92
N THR A 137 -9.32 2.39 -6.47
CA THR A 137 -9.10 2.56 -7.90
C THR A 137 -9.65 1.37 -8.69
N ALA A 138 -9.39 0.15 -8.23
CA ALA A 138 -9.89 -1.07 -8.86
C ALA A 138 -11.42 -1.18 -8.74
N GLU A 139 -11.98 -0.93 -7.57
CA GLU A 139 -13.43 -0.99 -7.31
C GLU A 139 -14.20 0.02 -8.17
N LYS A 140 -13.66 1.24 -8.32
CA LYS A 140 -14.24 2.28 -9.18
C LYS A 140 -14.24 1.86 -10.64
N TYR A 141 -13.17 1.24 -11.10
CA TYR A 141 -13.07 0.73 -12.47
C TYR A 141 -14.03 -0.43 -12.73
N LEU A 142 -14.10 -1.37 -11.78
CA LEU A 142 -14.90 -2.59 -11.90
C LEU A 142 -16.39 -2.39 -11.61
N GLY A 143 -16.73 -1.35 -10.85
CA GLY A 143 -18.08 -1.11 -10.34
C GLY A 143 -18.54 -2.10 -9.25
N ASN A 144 -17.62 -2.88 -8.68
CA ASN A 144 -17.90 -3.91 -7.68
C ASN A 144 -16.83 -3.88 -6.57
N PRO A 145 -17.19 -4.29 -5.32
CA PRO A 145 -16.24 -4.44 -4.24
C PRO A 145 -15.16 -5.49 -4.55
N VAL A 146 -13.93 -5.22 -4.12
CA VAL A 146 -12.80 -6.13 -4.23
C VAL A 146 -12.40 -6.63 -2.85
N LYS A 147 -12.26 -7.94 -2.69
CA LYS A 147 -11.91 -8.58 -1.41
C LYS A 147 -10.55 -9.28 -1.43
N GLU A 148 -10.07 -9.67 -2.60
CA GLU A 148 -8.86 -10.48 -2.75
C GLU A 148 -7.83 -9.76 -3.61
N ALA A 149 -6.57 -9.81 -3.19
CA ALA A 149 -5.45 -9.24 -3.93
C ALA A 149 -4.23 -10.15 -3.92
N VAL A 150 -3.48 -10.13 -5.00
CA VAL A 150 -2.11 -10.61 -5.05
C VAL A 150 -1.19 -9.39 -4.98
N ILE A 151 -0.30 -9.37 -3.99
CA ILE A 151 0.68 -8.29 -3.83
C ILE A 151 2.07 -8.83 -4.16
N THR A 152 2.80 -8.11 -5.00
CA THR A 152 4.19 -8.47 -5.32
C THR A 152 5.13 -8.03 -4.20
N VAL A 153 6.06 -8.91 -3.85
CA VAL A 153 7.15 -8.61 -2.92
C VAL A 153 8.48 -9.06 -3.52
N PRO A 154 9.60 -8.36 -3.21
CA PRO A 154 10.91 -8.82 -3.63
C PRO A 154 11.23 -10.22 -3.08
N ALA A 155 11.92 -11.04 -3.87
CA ALA A 155 12.31 -12.39 -3.44
C ALA A 155 13.23 -12.38 -2.21
N TYR A 156 13.98 -11.29 -2.00
CA TYR A 156 14.88 -11.11 -0.85
C TYR A 156 14.15 -10.71 0.45
N PHE A 157 12.85 -10.44 0.41
CA PHE A 157 12.10 -10.17 1.65
C PHE A 157 12.16 -11.36 2.59
N ASN A 158 12.47 -11.09 3.86
CA ASN A 158 12.39 -12.08 4.94
C ASN A 158 10.93 -12.29 5.40
N ASP A 159 10.73 -13.23 6.31
CA ASP A 159 9.38 -13.57 6.80
C ASP A 159 8.70 -12.40 7.53
N ALA A 160 9.45 -11.59 8.28
CA ALA A 160 8.91 -10.40 8.96
C ALA A 160 8.38 -9.37 7.95
N GLN A 161 9.12 -9.12 6.87
CA GLN A 161 8.72 -8.19 5.81
C GLN A 161 7.51 -8.71 5.03
N ARG A 162 7.46 -10.01 4.76
CA ARG A 162 6.32 -10.66 4.10
C ARG A 162 5.07 -10.62 4.97
N GLN A 163 5.22 -10.91 6.26
CA GLN A 163 4.11 -10.85 7.21
C GLN A 163 3.58 -9.43 7.36
N ALA A 164 4.46 -8.43 7.49
CA ALA A 164 4.08 -7.03 7.57
C ALA A 164 3.35 -6.54 6.31
N THR A 165 3.70 -7.06 5.13
CA THR A 165 2.98 -6.77 3.88
C THR A 165 1.58 -7.39 3.87
N LYS A 166 1.43 -8.63 4.36
CA LYS A 166 0.10 -9.25 4.55
C LYS A 166 -0.76 -8.50 5.54
N ASP A 167 -0.16 -8.05 6.65
CA ASP A 167 -0.85 -7.26 7.67
C ASP A 167 -1.35 -5.92 7.08
N ALA A 168 -0.55 -5.26 6.25
CA ALA A 168 -0.97 -4.06 5.53
C ALA A 168 -2.20 -4.32 4.64
N GLY A 169 -2.20 -5.42 3.91
CA GLY A 169 -3.35 -5.83 3.08
C GLY A 169 -4.60 -6.09 3.91
N LYS A 170 -4.45 -6.77 5.05
CA LYS A 170 -5.55 -7.04 5.98
C LYS A 170 -6.14 -5.75 6.56
N ILE A 171 -5.30 -4.80 6.96
CA ILE A 171 -5.73 -3.47 7.43
C ILE A 171 -6.51 -2.73 6.33
N ALA A 172 -6.09 -2.86 5.06
CA ALA A 172 -6.78 -2.28 3.92
C ALA A 172 -8.09 -3.01 3.54
N GLY A 173 -8.44 -4.09 4.22
CA GLY A 173 -9.65 -4.88 3.95
C GLY A 173 -9.49 -5.85 2.78
N LEU A 174 -8.27 -6.34 2.53
CA LEU A 174 -7.95 -7.30 1.48
C LEU A 174 -7.51 -8.64 2.08
N ASP A 175 -7.97 -9.74 1.48
CA ASP A 175 -7.37 -11.05 1.64
C ASP A 175 -6.21 -11.16 0.66
N VAL A 176 -4.98 -11.22 1.19
CA VAL A 176 -3.75 -11.06 0.41
C VAL A 176 -3.04 -12.38 0.23
N LYS A 177 -2.67 -12.64 -1.03
CA LYS A 177 -1.65 -13.62 -1.40
C LYS A 177 -0.41 -12.89 -1.91
N LEU A 178 0.77 -13.35 -1.49
CA LEU A 178 2.02 -12.76 -1.93
C LEU A 178 2.55 -13.46 -3.17
N SER A 179 3.04 -12.69 -4.12
CA SER A 179 3.78 -13.16 -5.28
C SER A 179 5.21 -12.67 -5.22
N LEU A 180 6.16 -13.59 -5.33
CA LEU A 180 7.59 -13.25 -5.31
C LEU A 180 8.02 -12.77 -6.70
N ILE A 181 8.70 -11.62 -6.75
CA ILE A 181 9.35 -11.12 -7.95
C ILE A 181 10.87 -11.16 -7.77
N HIS A 182 11.56 -11.65 -8.79
CA HIS A 182 13.01 -11.57 -8.89
C HIS A 182 13.37 -10.27 -9.63
N ILE A 183 14.12 -9.44 -8.97
CA ILE A 183 14.66 -8.20 -9.54
C ILE A 183 16.13 -8.43 -9.88
#